data_2d8794998a9ab1e711bbca6c0a36f8d6
#
_entry.id   2d8794998a9ab1e711bbca6c0a36f8d6
#
_cell.length_a   1.000
_cell.length_b   1.000
_cell.length_c   1.000
_cell.angle_alpha   90.00
_cell.angle_beta   90.00
_cell.angle_gamma   90.00
#
_symmetry.space_group_name_H-M   'P 1'
#
loop_
_entity.id
_entity.type
_entity.pdbx_description
1 polymer ?
#
loop_
_entity_poly.entity_id
_entity_poly.type
_entity_poly.pdbx_seq_one_letter_code
_entity_poly.pdbx_strand_id
1 'polypeptide(L)'
;MAKAELMNYEQALEQFEVVIGLEVHVELNTKTKMFCGCRNDFGDEPNTNVCPICIGLPGSLPAVNRRAVESSIAIGLSLGCSIAPNGRFSRKNYFYPDLAKNFQTSQYDEPIAFEGTIDIEVPSGKVFTV
;
A
#
# COMPACT_ATOMS: atom_id res chain seq x y z
N MET A 1 -7.69 -4.26 38.82
CA MET A 1 -8.09 -4.80 37.50
C MET A 1 -7.78 -6.30 37.51
N ALA A 2 -8.78 -7.15 37.32
CA ALA A 2 -8.54 -8.59 37.16
C ALA A 2 -7.69 -8.84 35.92
N LYS A 3 -6.60 -9.61 36.09
CA LYS A 3 -5.78 -10.05 34.98
C LYS A 3 -6.65 -10.96 34.10
N ALA A 4 -6.83 -10.61 32.82
CA ALA A 4 -7.52 -11.49 31.90
C ALA A 4 -6.76 -12.84 31.84
N GLU A 5 -7.49 -13.92 32.03
CA GLU A 5 -6.93 -15.26 31.91
C GLU A 5 -6.69 -15.51 30.40
N LEU A 6 -5.42 -15.68 30.02
CA LEU A 6 -5.04 -15.91 28.63
C LEU A 6 -5.31 -17.37 28.25
N MET A 7 -6.01 -17.57 27.16
CA MET A 7 -6.21 -18.88 26.55
C MET A 7 -4.88 -19.40 25.99
N ASN A 8 -4.62 -20.69 26.07
CA ASN A 8 -3.48 -21.28 25.41
C ASN A 8 -3.76 -21.49 23.90
N TYR A 9 -2.71 -21.81 23.13
CA TYR A 9 -2.80 -21.90 21.66
C TYR A 9 -3.78 -23.00 21.21
N GLU A 10 -3.75 -24.17 21.80
CA GLU A 10 -4.62 -25.28 21.43
C GLU A 10 -6.09 -24.95 21.70
N GLN A 11 -6.39 -24.37 22.83
CA GLN A 11 -7.74 -23.90 23.17
C GLN A 11 -8.23 -22.80 22.23
N ALA A 12 -7.31 -21.95 21.77
CA ALA A 12 -7.66 -20.90 20.81
C ALA A 12 -8.02 -21.50 19.43
N LEU A 13 -7.29 -22.50 18.96
CA LEU A 13 -7.58 -23.18 17.68
C LEU A 13 -8.91 -23.94 17.67
N GLU A 14 -9.38 -24.40 18.85
CA GLU A 14 -10.69 -25.07 18.95
C GLU A 14 -11.87 -24.08 18.85
N GLN A 15 -11.65 -22.80 19.17
CA GLN A 15 -12.71 -21.80 19.30
C GLN A 15 -12.67 -20.73 18.19
N PHE A 16 -11.52 -20.52 17.56
CA PHE A 16 -11.30 -19.44 16.60
C PHE A 16 -10.65 -19.95 15.33
N GLU A 17 -11.08 -19.39 14.21
CA GLU A 17 -10.40 -19.51 12.93
C GLU A 17 -9.30 -18.45 12.83
N VAL A 18 -8.09 -18.85 12.46
CA VAL A 18 -6.97 -17.95 12.27
C VAL A 18 -7.05 -17.33 10.88
N VAL A 19 -7.25 -16.00 10.82
CA VAL A 19 -7.22 -15.24 9.58
C VAL A 19 -6.04 -14.27 9.63
N ILE A 20 -5.15 -14.36 8.64
CA ILE A 20 -3.96 -13.52 8.54
C ILE A 20 -4.02 -12.69 7.26
N GLY A 21 -3.95 -11.38 7.38
CA GLY A 21 -3.78 -10.46 6.27
C GLY A 21 -2.34 -9.95 6.22
N LEU A 22 -1.79 -9.84 5.02
CA LEU A 22 -0.47 -9.25 4.79
C LEU A 22 -0.63 -8.01 3.92
N GLU A 23 0.09 -6.97 4.26
CA GLU A 23 0.19 -5.74 3.47
C GLU A 23 1.66 -5.51 3.11
N VAL A 24 1.95 -5.46 1.80
CA VAL A 24 3.32 -5.31 1.30
C VAL A 24 3.48 -3.93 0.69
N HIS A 25 4.43 -3.15 1.20
CA HIS A 25 4.79 -1.85 0.65
C HIS A 25 5.98 -1.98 -0.29
N VAL A 26 5.84 -1.43 -1.51
CA VAL A 26 6.89 -1.42 -2.51
C VAL A 26 7.23 0.03 -2.85
N GLU A 27 8.50 0.39 -2.68
CA GLU A 27 9.03 1.67 -3.12
C GLU A 27 9.47 1.58 -4.58
N LEU A 28 8.80 2.35 -5.44
CA LEU A 28 9.09 2.35 -6.89
C LEU A 28 10.29 3.24 -7.21
N ASN A 29 11.17 2.75 -8.08
CA ASN A 29 12.30 3.52 -8.60
C ASN A 29 11.86 4.50 -9.70
N THR A 30 11.09 5.52 -9.32
CA THR A 30 10.65 6.60 -10.20
C THR A 30 11.45 7.88 -9.92
N LYS A 31 11.66 8.71 -10.96
CA LYS A 31 12.37 10.00 -10.80
C LYS A 31 11.61 11.02 -9.98
N THR A 32 10.29 10.92 -9.97
CA THR A 32 9.39 11.83 -9.25
C THR A 32 8.44 11.07 -8.38
N LYS A 33 7.88 11.74 -7.37
CA LYS A 33 6.84 11.18 -6.49
C LYS A 33 5.58 10.79 -7.28
N MET A 34 4.71 10.01 -6.66
CA MET A 34 3.51 9.46 -7.27
C MET A 34 2.53 10.54 -7.74
N PHE A 35 2.39 11.64 -7.01
CA PHE A 35 1.32 12.62 -7.23
C PHE A 35 1.82 14.05 -7.52
N CYS A 36 3.12 14.24 -7.69
CA CYS A 36 3.71 15.54 -8.03
C CYS A 36 5.06 15.39 -8.76
N GLY A 37 5.60 16.51 -9.23
CA GLY A 37 6.89 16.57 -9.92
C GLY A 37 8.12 16.65 -9.03
N CYS A 38 7.97 16.60 -7.69
CA CYS A 38 9.13 16.59 -6.80
C CYS A 38 9.97 15.33 -6.99
N ARG A 39 11.29 15.48 -6.81
CA ARG A 39 12.24 14.36 -6.87
C ARG A 39 11.88 13.27 -5.85
N ASN A 40 12.13 12.03 -6.22
CA ASN A 40 11.96 10.87 -5.38
C ASN A 40 13.34 10.26 -5.08
N ASP A 41 14.24 11.09 -4.58
CA ASP A 41 15.59 10.69 -4.21
C ASP A 41 15.75 10.59 -2.69
N PHE A 42 16.56 9.63 -2.26
CA PHE A 42 16.91 9.45 -0.86
C PHE A 42 18.20 10.22 -0.54
N GLY A 43 18.23 10.81 0.68
CA GLY A 43 19.45 11.46 1.21
C GLY A 43 19.58 12.94 0.89
N ASP A 44 18.59 13.56 0.26
CA ASP A 44 18.54 15.01 0.11
C ASP A 44 18.32 15.72 1.47
N GLU A 45 18.68 17.01 1.55
CA GLU A 45 18.44 17.81 2.74
C GLU A 45 16.95 17.82 3.13
N PRO A 46 16.61 17.81 4.43
CA PRO A 46 15.23 17.81 4.89
C PRO A 46 14.41 18.95 4.27
N ASN A 47 13.17 18.62 3.89
CA ASN A 47 12.18 19.58 3.34
C ASN A 47 12.56 20.25 2.01
N THR A 48 13.53 19.75 1.26
CA THR A 48 13.90 20.29 -0.05
C THR A 48 13.05 19.73 -1.18
N ASN A 49 12.55 18.49 -1.05
CA ASN A 49 11.71 17.80 -2.03
C ASN A 49 10.22 17.94 -1.72
N VAL A 50 9.75 19.17 -1.51
CA VAL A 50 8.34 19.45 -1.19
C VAL A 50 7.78 20.56 -2.09
N CYS A 51 6.48 20.48 -2.37
CA CYS A 51 5.73 21.46 -3.13
C CYS A 51 4.32 21.63 -2.52
N PRO A 52 3.51 22.60 -3.00
CA PRO A 52 2.14 22.79 -2.51
C PRO A 52 1.30 21.50 -2.48
N ILE A 53 1.48 20.59 -3.44
CA ILE A 53 0.78 19.30 -3.47
C ILE A 53 1.23 18.39 -2.33
N CYS A 54 2.53 18.33 -2.04
CA CYS A 54 3.07 17.47 -0.97
C CYS A 54 2.52 17.85 0.41
N ILE A 55 2.31 19.14 0.66
CA ILE A 55 1.81 19.66 1.92
C ILE A 55 0.31 19.95 1.92
N GLY A 56 -0.37 19.68 0.81
CA GLY A 56 -1.83 19.75 0.70
C GLY A 56 -2.38 21.17 0.79
N LEU A 57 -1.70 22.16 0.22
CA LEU A 57 -2.20 23.54 0.22
C LEU A 57 -3.53 23.66 -0.52
N PRO A 58 -4.42 24.54 -0.06
CA PRO A 58 -5.70 24.80 -0.73
C PRO A 58 -5.51 25.14 -2.21
N GLY A 59 -6.33 24.50 -3.07
CA GLY A 59 -6.30 24.72 -4.52
C GLY A 59 -5.23 23.93 -5.27
N SER A 60 -4.30 23.25 -4.60
CA SER A 60 -3.35 22.37 -5.26
C SER A 60 -3.97 20.99 -5.56
N LEU A 61 -3.80 20.54 -6.80
CA LEU A 61 -4.31 19.23 -7.24
C LEU A 61 -3.17 18.28 -7.61
N PRO A 62 -3.27 17.00 -7.24
CA PRO A 62 -2.28 16.00 -7.60
C PRO A 62 -2.27 15.73 -9.10
N ALA A 63 -1.07 15.43 -9.64
CA ALA A 63 -0.88 14.89 -10.97
C ALA A 63 -0.22 13.51 -10.85
N VAL A 64 -0.86 12.49 -11.42
CA VAL A 64 -0.40 11.10 -11.29
C VAL A 64 0.84 10.86 -12.14
N ASN A 65 1.85 10.24 -11.56
CA ASN A 65 3.05 9.82 -12.27
C ASN A 65 2.74 8.60 -13.15
N ARG A 66 2.77 8.79 -14.46
CA ARG A 66 2.51 7.74 -15.45
C ARG A 66 3.42 6.52 -15.24
N ARG A 67 4.73 6.72 -14.99
CA ARG A 67 5.66 5.61 -14.79
C ARG A 67 5.34 4.78 -13.55
N ALA A 68 4.83 5.40 -12.50
CA ALA A 68 4.37 4.67 -11.31
C ALA A 68 3.15 3.78 -11.62
N VAL A 69 2.19 4.29 -12.40
CA VAL A 69 1.04 3.50 -12.86
C VAL A 69 1.49 2.32 -13.72
N GLU A 70 2.35 2.55 -14.70
CA GLU A 70 2.91 1.48 -15.55
C GLU A 70 3.64 0.41 -14.73
N SER A 71 4.40 0.81 -13.70
CA SER A 71 5.08 -0.12 -12.80
C SER A 71 4.10 -0.90 -11.93
N SER A 72 3.04 -0.26 -11.43
CA SER A 72 1.98 -0.92 -10.66
C SER A 72 1.24 -1.97 -11.50
N ILE A 73 0.96 -1.66 -12.77
CA ILE A 73 0.37 -2.63 -13.72
C ILE A 73 1.33 -3.80 -13.94
N ALA A 74 2.62 -3.55 -14.13
CA ALA A 74 3.61 -4.62 -14.31
C ALA A 74 3.71 -5.53 -13.09
N ILE A 75 3.66 -4.98 -11.88
CA ILE A 75 3.61 -5.76 -10.64
C ILE A 75 2.34 -6.60 -10.59
N GLY A 76 1.17 -6.01 -10.85
CA GLY A 76 -0.10 -6.75 -10.88
C GLY A 76 -0.06 -7.93 -11.87
N LEU A 77 0.42 -7.69 -13.10
CA LEU A 77 0.55 -8.75 -14.10
C LEU A 77 1.52 -9.85 -13.65
N SER A 78 2.61 -9.52 -12.97
CA SER A 78 3.57 -10.51 -12.45
C SER A 78 3.00 -11.40 -11.35
N LEU A 79 1.97 -10.92 -10.67
CA LEU A 79 1.22 -11.66 -9.64
C LEU A 79 -0.05 -12.32 -10.20
N GLY A 80 -0.22 -12.37 -11.52
CA GLY A 80 -1.38 -12.97 -12.16
C GLY A 80 -2.69 -12.20 -11.95
N CYS A 81 -2.61 -10.92 -11.53
CA CYS A 81 -3.79 -10.11 -11.30
C CYS A 81 -4.54 -9.75 -12.59
N SER A 82 -5.84 -9.57 -12.46
CA SER A 82 -6.65 -8.82 -13.42
C SER A 82 -6.35 -7.33 -13.30
N ILE A 83 -6.17 -6.64 -14.43
CA ILE A 83 -5.94 -5.18 -14.45
C ILE A 83 -7.25 -4.46 -14.72
N ALA A 84 -7.60 -3.53 -13.85
CA ALA A 84 -8.81 -2.74 -14.00
C ALA A 84 -8.71 -1.80 -15.23
N PRO A 85 -9.75 -1.72 -16.10
CA PRO A 85 -9.76 -0.79 -17.23
C PRO A 85 -9.87 0.67 -16.78
N ASN A 86 -10.41 0.90 -15.59
CA ASN A 86 -10.55 2.20 -14.94
C ASN A 86 -10.19 2.04 -13.46
N GLY A 87 -9.63 3.09 -12.88
CA GLY A 87 -9.31 3.13 -11.46
C GLY A 87 -9.55 4.51 -10.90
N ARG A 88 -9.77 4.58 -9.59
CA ARG A 88 -9.98 5.83 -8.88
C ARG A 88 -9.11 5.89 -7.64
N PHE A 89 -8.54 7.07 -7.40
CA PHE A 89 -7.87 7.34 -6.14
C PHE A 89 -8.87 7.90 -5.12
N SER A 90 -8.70 7.45 -3.90
CA SER A 90 -9.46 7.86 -2.72
C SER A 90 -8.54 8.50 -1.69
N ARG A 91 -9.09 9.24 -0.75
CA ARG A 91 -8.34 9.80 0.37
C ARG A 91 -8.58 8.94 1.60
N LYS A 92 -7.52 8.31 2.11
CA LYS A 92 -7.50 7.68 3.42
C LYS A 92 -7.19 8.77 4.45
N ASN A 93 -8.22 9.34 5.05
CA ASN A 93 -8.09 10.43 6.00
C ASN A 93 -7.68 9.89 7.38
N TYR A 94 -6.59 10.40 7.91
CA TYR A 94 -6.15 10.13 9.27
C TYR A 94 -5.22 11.24 9.75
N PHE A 95 -5.17 11.44 11.06
CA PHE A 95 -4.31 12.41 11.67
C PHE A 95 -3.01 11.77 12.15
N TYR A 96 -1.88 12.31 11.71
CA TYR A 96 -0.55 11.94 12.17
C TYR A 96 0.35 13.16 12.21
N PRO A 97 1.21 13.34 13.25
CA PRO A 97 2.03 14.55 13.41
C PRO A 97 2.90 14.92 12.22
N ASP A 98 3.43 13.93 11.51
CA ASP A 98 4.33 14.13 10.36
C ASP A 98 3.59 14.17 9.01
N LEU A 99 2.26 14.14 9.04
CA LEU A 99 1.43 14.15 7.82
C LEU A 99 0.73 15.50 7.67
N ALA A 100 1.40 16.46 7.03
CA ALA A 100 0.92 17.84 6.92
C ALA A 100 -0.47 17.99 6.29
N LYS A 101 -0.84 17.12 5.36
CA LYS A 101 -2.13 17.14 4.67
C LYS A 101 -3.23 16.31 5.32
N ASN A 102 -2.94 15.58 6.39
CA ASN A 102 -3.87 14.73 7.14
C ASN A 102 -4.62 13.67 6.31
N PHE A 103 -4.12 13.29 5.16
CA PHE A 103 -4.62 12.18 4.37
C PHE A 103 -3.52 11.54 3.52
N GLN A 104 -3.69 10.28 3.20
CA GLN A 104 -2.94 9.54 2.21
C GLN A 104 -3.82 9.33 0.98
N THR A 105 -3.30 9.64 -0.21
CA THR A 105 -3.95 9.25 -1.45
C THR A 105 -3.75 7.76 -1.66
N SER A 106 -4.81 7.02 -1.82
CA SER A 106 -4.83 5.57 -1.88
C SER A 106 -5.87 5.09 -2.89
N GLN A 107 -6.10 3.79 -2.96
CA GLN A 107 -7.23 3.18 -3.66
C GLN A 107 -8.01 2.35 -2.65
N TYR A 108 -9.32 2.25 -2.81
CA TYR A 108 -10.19 1.49 -1.89
C TYR A 108 -11.02 0.46 -2.66
N ASP A 109 -11.99 0.92 -3.42
CA ASP A 109 -12.97 0.10 -4.13
C ASP A 109 -12.65 -0.12 -5.62
N GLU A 110 -11.76 0.68 -6.19
CA GLU A 110 -11.36 0.62 -7.60
C GLU A 110 -9.82 0.54 -7.72
N PRO A 111 -9.19 -0.57 -7.31
CA PRO A 111 -7.74 -0.75 -7.39
C PRO A 111 -7.27 -0.91 -8.84
N ILE A 112 -5.98 -0.66 -9.09
CA ILE A 112 -5.35 -0.88 -10.40
C ILE A 112 -5.34 -2.36 -10.78
N ALA A 113 -5.15 -3.24 -9.79
CA ALA A 113 -5.04 -4.68 -10.00
C ALA A 113 -5.75 -5.43 -8.85
N PHE A 114 -6.33 -6.57 -9.17
CA PHE A 114 -7.13 -7.38 -8.23
C PHE A 114 -7.11 -8.86 -8.61
N GLU A 115 -7.55 -9.73 -7.69
CA GLU A 115 -7.68 -11.18 -7.91
C GLU A 115 -6.37 -11.86 -8.34
N GLY A 116 -5.24 -11.37 -7.83
CA GLY A 116 -3.95 -12.03 -8.05
C GLY A 116 -3.77 -13.24 -7.15
N THR A 117 -2.91 -14.14 -7.58
CA THR A 117 -2.50 -15.30 -6.78
C THR A 117 -1.02 -15.56 -6.94
N ILE A 118 -0.40 -16.08 -5.89
CA ILE A 118 0.99 -16.53 -5.90
C ILE A 118 1.12 -17.87 -5.22
N ASP A 119 1.87 -18.78 -5.85
CA ASP A 119 2.19 -20.06 -5.25
C ASP A 119 3.47 -19.94 -4.42
N ILE A 120 3.39 -20.35 -3.17
CA ILE A 120 4.50 -20.32 -2.22
C ILE A 120 4.89 -21.76 -1.89
N GLU A 121 6.10 -22.18 -2.25
CA GLU A 121 6.67 -23.43 -1.84
C GLU A 121 7.43 -23.27 -0.53
N VAL A 122 7.02 -24.03 0.48
CA VAL A 122 7.72 -24.05 1.77
C VAL A 122 8.81 -25.13 1.80
N PRO A 123 9.78 -25.09 2.75
CA PRO A 123 10.90 -26.05 2.80
C PRO A 123 10.51 -27.53 2.85
N SER A 124 9.28 -27.84 3.27
CA SER A 124 8.75 -29.20 3.27
C SER A 124 8.30 -29.68 1.88
N GLY A 125 8.40 -28.87 0.84
CA GLY A 125 7.90 -29.16 -0.51
C GLY A 125 6.40 -28.98 -0.69
N LYS A 126 5.68 -28.50 0.33
CA LYS A 126 4.26 -28.20 0.22
C LYS A 126 4.08 -26.84 -0.46
N VAL A 127 3.15 -26.76 -1.41
CA VAL A 127 2.77 -25.52 -2.11
C VAL A 127 1.46 -25.00 -1.54
N PHE A 128 1.43 -23.70 -1.29
CA PHE A 128 0.23 -22.94 -0.91
C PHE A 128 -0.01 -21.85 -1.93
N THR A 129 -1.24 -21.71 -2.39
CA THR A 129 -1.67 -20.57 -3.20
C THR A 129 -2.27 -19.50 -2.27
N VAL A 130 -1.76 -18.29 -2.37
CA VAL A 130 -2.19 -17.13 -1.59
C VAL A 130 -2.80 -16.09 -2.51
#